data_dd3e70d470ec577f7cbc21f4c710bea0
#
_entry.id   dd3e70d470ec577f7cbc21f4c710bea0
#
_cell.length_a   1.000
_cell.length_b   1.000
_cell.length_c   1.000
_cell.angle_alpha   90.00
_cell.angle_beta   90.00
_cell.angle_gamma   90.00
#
_symmetry.space_group_name_H-M   'P 1'
#
loop_
_entity.id
_entity.type
_entity.pdbx_description
1 polymer ?
#
loop_
_entity_poly.entity_id
_entity_poly.type
_entity_poly.pdbx_seq_one_letter_code
_entity_poly.pdbx_strand_id
1 'polypeptide(L)'
;MNGFPAREIRSYARRERPLGDAAKAARERLWGQLAIADHEWHRLGEGSREVVLDIGFGDGESLLTLAAGDSARDYVGVEVYRAGLVKVLRGIEQAGLANVRVIEADVQVLLRQIPDGRIGAVQVFFPDPWPKTRHHKRRLVQSPFLREVARILRPGGVLHMATDWAPYADAMLEAASSVPALTLGEEGRGARPWTRFERRGLRLGQAARDLRFTKGGGAT
;
A
#
# COMPACT_ATOMS: atom_id res chain seq x y z
N MET A 1 9.01 12.52 34.61
CA MET A 1 8.41 11.18 34.30
C MET A 1 8.52 10.98 32.79
N ASN A 2 9.54 10.22 32.36
CA ASN A 2 9.78 9.98 30.94
C ASN A 2 8.88 8.84 30.48
N GLY A 3 7.75 9.19 29.86
CA GLY A 3 6.92 8.23 29.17
C GLY A 3 7.64 7.74 27.91
N PHE A 4 8.08 6.48 27.89
CA PHE A 4 8.51 5.83 26.66
C PHE A 4 7.35 5.85 25.68
N PRO A 5 7.55 6.28 24.42
CA PRO A 5 6.51 6.22 23.41
C PRO A 5 6.07 4.76 23.25
N ALA A 6 4.75 4.54 23.16
CA ALA A 6 4.17 3.24 22.90
C ALA A 6 4.90 2.61 21.71
N ARG A 7 5.32 1.35 21.88
CA ARG A 7 6.11 0.59 20.90
C ARG A 7 5.39 0.62 19.56
N GLU A 8 5.89 1.43 18.64
CA GLU A 8 5.32 1.57 17.29
C GLU A 8 5.23 0.19 16.64
N ILE A 9 4.08 -0.09 16.02
CA ILE A 9 3.88 -1.32 15.25
C ILE A 9 4.79 -1.19 14.03
N ARG A 10 5.92 -1.87 14.06
CA ARG A 10 6.79 -1.96 12.89
C ARG A 10 6.15 -2.88 11.86
N SER A 11 6.22 -2.53 10.58
CA SER A 11 5.90 -3.45 9.49
C SER A 11 6.66 -4.75 9.70
N TYR A 12 5.94 -5.87 9.83
CA TYR A 12 6.56 -7.16 10.13
C TYR A 12 7.13 -7.76 8.84
N ALA A 13 8.37 -7.41 8.50
CA ALA A 13 9.12 -8.13 7.50
C ALA A 13 9.47 -9.54 8.01
N ARG A 14 9.21 -10.57 7.21
CA ARG A 14 9.79 -11.90 7.46
C ARG A 14 11.31 -11.78 7.45
N ARG A 15 12.03 -12.70 8.16
CA ARG A 15 13.49 -12.82 8.01
C ARG A 15 13.82 -12.98 6.53
N GLU A 16 14.38 -11.94 5.94
CA GLU A 16 14.79 -11.94 4.55
C GLU A 16 16.08 -12.73 4.36
N ARG A 17 16.10 -13.52 3.29
CA ARG A 17 17.37 -14.03 2.78
C ARG A 17 18.15 -12.86 2.17
N PRO A 18 19.49 -12.81 2.32
CA PRO A 18 20.30 -11.82 1.63
C PRO A 18 20.03 -11.85 0.12
N LEU A 19 20.01 -10.68 -0.51
CA LEU A 19 19.91 -10.59 -1.96
C LEU A 19 21.11 -11.25 -2.61
N GLY A 20 20.88 -12.07 -3.65
CA GLY A 20 21.95 -12.59 -4.50
C GLY A 20 22.59 -11.48 -5.32
N ASP A 21 23.80 -11.71 -5.86
CA ASP A 21 24.62 -10.66 -6.49
C ASP A 21 23.93 -9.99 -7.69
N ALA A 22 23.23 -10.74 -8.53
CA ALA A 22 22.43 -10.19 -9.63
C ALA A 22 21.30 -9.25 -9.16
N ALA A 23 20.73 -9.53 -7.97
CA ALA A 23 19.70 -8.67 -7.40
C ALA A 23 20.28 -7.39 -6.79
N LYS A 24 21.45 -7.50 -6.13
CA LYS A 24 22.19 -6.34 -5.62
C LYS A 24 22.59 -5.38 -6.75
N ALA A 25 23.19 -5.92 -7.81
CA ALA A 25 23.60 -5.13 -8.98
C ALA A 25 22.41 -4.41 -9.66
N ALA A 26 21.26 -5.10 -9.80
CA ALA A 26 20.06 -4.46 -10.33
C ALA A 26 19.55 -3.35 -9.42
N ARG A 27 19.54 -3.57 -8.09
CA ARG A 27 19.18 -2.53 -7.14
C ARG A 27 20.07 -1.31 -7.21
N GLU A 28 21.38 -1.51 -7.17
CA GLU A 28 22.38 -0.40 -7.27
C GLU A 28 22.17 0.44 -8.52
N ARG A 29 21.94 -0.20 -9.66
CA ARG A 29 21.76 0.49 -10.95
C ARG A 29 20.44 1.26 -11.04
N LEU A 30 19.34 0.70 -10.53
CA LEU A 30 17.99 1.24 -10.74
C LEU A 30 17.52 2.14 -9.60
N TRP A 31 18.09 1.98 -8.40
CA TRP A 31 17.63 2.65 -7.20
C TRP A 31 17.61 4.18 -7.32
N GLY A 32 18.70 4.77 -7.74
CA GLY A 32 18.83 6.22 -7.87
C GLY A 32 17.87 6.87 -8.87
N GLN A 33 17.29 6.08 -9.78
CA GLN A 33 16.37 6.57 -10.81
C GLN A 33 14.89 6.34 -10.44
N LEU A 34 14.61 5.27 -9.70
CA LEU A 34 13.25 4.77 -9.48
C LEU A 34 12.79 4.86 -8.03
N ALA A 35 13.71 5.02 -7.07
CA ALA A 35 13.35 5.19 -5.68
C ALA A 35 13.15 6.67 -5.30
N ILE A 36 12.21 6.92 -4.38
CA ILE A 36 12.01 8.22 -3.76
C ILE A 36 12.72 8.20 -2.41
N ALA A 37 13.63 9.13 -2.19
CA ALA A 37 14.36 9.24 -0.94
C ALA A 37 13.49 9.80 0.19
N ASP A 38 13.85 9.52 1.45
CA ASP A 38 13.07 9.90 2.62
C ASP A 38 12.87 11.41 2.75
N HIS A 39 13.86 12.21 2.40
CA HIS A 39 13.77 13.68 2.41
C HIS A 39 12.81 14.25 1.35
N GLU A 40 12.31 13.43 0.42
CA GLU A 40 11.35 13.83 -0.63
C GLU A 40 9.90 13.42 -0.33
N TRP A 41 9.65 12.61 0.71
CA TRP A 41 8.32 12.07 0.98
C TRP A 41 7.26 13.17 1.24
N HIS A 42 7.67 14.29 1.84
CA HIS A 42 6.78 15.43 2.07
C HIS A 42 6.30 16.10 0.77
N ARG A 43 6.95 15.79 -0.36
CA ARG A 43 6.59 16.32 -1.69
C ARG A 43 5.66 15.41 -2.48
N LEU A 44 5.30 14.25 -1.94
CA LEU A 44 4.36 13.35 -2.62
C LEU A 44 3.04 14.05 -2.91
N GLY A 45 2.59 13.98 -4.17
CA GLY A 45 1.38 14.61 -4.64
C GLY A 45 1.48 16.13 -4.92
N GLU A 46 2.71 16.71 -4.97
CA GLU A 46 2.90 18.10 -5.41
C GLU A 46 2.79 18.29 -6.92
N GLY A 47 3.00 17.22 -7.70
CA GLY A 47 2.88 17.26 -9.15
C GLY A 47 1.45 17.44 -9.65
N SER A 48 1.31 17.66 -10.95
CA SER A 48 0.00 17.80 -11.61
C SER A 48 -0.76 16.48 -11.77
N ARG A 49 -0.07 15.36 -11.68
CA ARG A 49 -0.67 14.01 -11.82
C ARG A 49 -1.12 13.48 -10.48
N GLU A 50 -2.28 12.84 -10.48
CA GLU A 50 -2.80 12.17 -9.30
C GLU A 50 -1.87 11.02 -8.86
N VAL A 51 -1.56 10.93 -7.57
CA VAL A 51 -0.73 9.86 -7.01
C VAL A 51 -1.61 8.74 -6.46
N VAL A 52 -1.30 7.52 -6.87
CA VAL A 52 -1.80 6.26 -6.29
C VAL A 52 -0.70 5.66 -5.42
N LEU A 53 -0.94 5.54 -4.12
CA LEU A 53 -0.02 4.93 -3.16
C LEU A 53 -0.39 3.46 -2.96
N ASP A 54 0.49 2.53 -3.38
CA ASP A 54 0.31 1.08 -3.20
C ASP A 54 1.14 0.58 -2.02
N ILE A 55 0.47 0.18 -0.95
CA ILE A 55 1.09 -0.17 0.33
C ILE A 55 1.23 -1.68 0.46
N GLY A 56 2.47 -2.14 0.60
CA GLY A 56 2.77 -3.57 0.75
C GLY A 56 2.61 -4.33 -0.57
N PHE A 57 3.13 -3.80 -1.65
CA PHE A 57 2.96 -4.36 -3.01
C PHE A 57 3.56 -5.78 -3.20
N GLY A 58 4.35 -6.27 -2.26
CA GLY A 58 4.96 -7.61 -2.32
C GLY A 58 5.82 -7.83 -3.57
N ASP A 59 5.40 -8.74 -4.44
CA ASP A 59 6.07 -9.02 -5.73
C ASP A 59 5.74 -7.98 -6.83
N GLY A 60 4.83 -7.04 -6.59
CA GLY A 60 4.49 -5.91 -7.45
C GLY A 60 3.61 -6.22 -8.67
N GLU A 61 3.01 -7.41 -8.76
CA GLU A 61 2.18 -7.82 -9.90
C GLU A 61 1.01 -6.83 -10.11
N SER A 62 0.31 -6.45 -9.04
CA SER A 62 -0.80 -5.48 -9.12
C SER A 62 -0.32 -4.08 -9.46
N LEU A 63 0.72 -3.60 -8.79
CA LEU A 63 1.30 -2.26 -8.99
C LEU A 63 1.70 -2.06 -10.45
N LEU A 64 2.50 -2.97 -11.01
CA LEU A 64 2.99 -2.86 -12.39
C LEU A 64 1.85 -2.97 -13.42
N THR A 65 0.88 -3.87 -13.19
CA THR A 65 -0.26 -4.05 -14.10
C THR A 65 -1.15 -2.81 -14.11
N LEU A 66 -1.46 -2.24 -12.94
CA LEU A 66 -2.29 -1.04 -12.84
C LEU A 66 -1.60 0.17 -13.46
N ALA A 67 -0.31 0.36 -13.18
CA ALA A 67 0.45 1.47 -13.73
C ALA A 67 0.61 1.38 -15.26
N ALA A 68 0.77 0.19 -15.80
CA ALA A 68 0.84 -0.03 -17.26
C ALA A 68 -0.50 0.29 -17.95
N GLY A 69 -1.62 0.04 -17.28
CA GLY A 69 -2.96 0.33 -17.80
C GLY A 69 -3.42 1.77 -17.60
N ASP A 70 -2.66 2.58 -16.87
CA ASP A 70 -3.07 3.94 -16.51
C ASP A 70 -1.88 4.90 -16.47
N SER A 71 -1.57 5.45 -17.61
CA SER A 71 -0.47 6.41 -17.76
C SER A 71 -0.82 7.83 -17.25
N ALA A 72 -2.09 8.10 -16.90
CA ALA A 72 -2.52 9.41 -16.45
C ALA A 72 -2.19 9.68 -14.99
N ARG A 73 -1.96 8.64 -14.19
CA ARG A 73 -1.62 8.73 -12.76
C ARG A 73 -0.18 8.28 -12.49
N ASP A 74 0.38 8.78 -11.41
CA ASP A 74 1.67 8.33 -10.87
C ASP A 74 1.43 7.28 -9.79
N TYR A 75 2.16 6.18 -9.87
CA TYR A 75 2.08 5.08 -8.93
C TYR A 75 3.31 5.04 -8.03
N VAL A 76 3.11 5.06 -6.73
CA VAL A 76 4.17 4.98 -5.73
C VAL A 76 3.96 3.74 -4.88
N GLY A 77 4.82 2.74 -5.06
CA GLY A 77 4.80 1.53 -4.25
C GLY A 77 5.65 1.66 -2.98
N VAL A 78 5.09 1.28 -1.83
CA VAL A 78 5.79 1.26 -0.54
C VAL A 78 5.93 -0.17 -0.05
N GLU A 79 7.16 -0.59 0.23
CA GLU A 79 7.43 -1.96 0.68
C GLU A 79 8.69 -2.01 1.56
N VAL A 80 8.72 -2.95 2.51
CA VAL A 80 9.90 -3.27 3.32
C VAL A 80 10.63 -4.52 2.84
N TYR A 81 9.97 -5.34 2.02
CA TYR A 81 10.50 -6.59 1.49
C TYR A 81 11.43 -6.34 0.29
N ARG A 82 12.74 -6.37 0.54
CA ARG A 82 13.78 -6.00 -0.45
C ARG A 82 13.75 -6.83 -1.73
N ALA A 83 13.47 -8.13 -1.64
CA ALA A 83 13.41 -8.96 -2.83
C ALA A 83 12.22 -8.58 -3.73
N GLY A 84 11.09 -8.18 -3.15
CA GLY A 84 9.96 -7.60 -3.88
C GLY A 84 10.32 -6.29 -4.55
N LEU A 85 10.97 -5.37 -3.82
CA LEU A 85 11.48 -4.11 -4.38
C LEU A 85 12.34 -4.33 -5.63
N VAL A 86 13.31 -5.25 -5.58
CA VAL A 86 14.16 -5.56 -6.75
C VAL A 86 13.36 -6.12 -7.91
N LYS A 87 12.33 -6.95 -7.66
CA LYS A 87 11.44 -7.43 -8.72
C LYS A 87 10.70 -6.28 -9.40
N VAL A 88 10.16 -5.36 -8.60
CA VAL A 88 9.44 -4.20 -9.12
C VAL A 88 10.37 -3.28 -9.90
N LEU A 89 11.56 -2.96 -9.41
CA LEU A 89 12.56 -2.17 -10.14
C LEU A 89 12.85 -2.75 -11.53
N ARG A 90 13.08 -4.06 -11.61
CA ARG A 90 13.26 -4.76 -12.88
C ARG A 90 12.01 -4.73 -13.76
N GLY A 91 10.83 -4.90 -13.15
CA GLY A 91 9.56 -4.85 -13.87
C GLY A 91 9.27 -3.48 -14.48
N ILE A 92 9.58 -2.39 -13.77
CA ILE A 92 9.49 -1.01 -14.27
C ILE A 92 10.39 -0.83 -15.49
N GLU A 93 11.67 -1.25 -15.38
CA GLU A 93 12.62 -1.16 -16.46
C GLU A 93 12.19 -1.99 -17.69
N GLN A 94 11.82 -3.25 -17.48
CA GLN A 94 11.40 -4.16 -18.56
C GLN A 94 10.14 -3.69 -19.29
N ALA A 95 9.20 -3.10 -18.58
CA ALA A 95 7.96 -2.58 -19.15
C ALA A 95 8.06 -1.12 -19.61
N GLY A 96 9.18 -0.44 -19.40
CA GLY A 96 9.37 0.97 -19.78
C GLY A 96 8.43 1.93 -19.06
N LEU A 97 8.03 1.65 -17.83
CA LEU A 97 7.06 2.45 -17.09
C LEU A 97 7.70 3.73 -16.55
N ALA A 98 7.22 4.88 -17.03
CA ALA A 98 7.70 6.19 -16.60
C ALA A 98 6.96 6.72 -15.35
N ASN A 99 5.79 6.15 -15.05
CA ASN A 99 4.86 6.60 -14.01
C ASN A 99 4.89 5.76 -12.73
N VAL A 100 5.96 5.00 -12.48
CA VAL A 100 6.13 4.19 -11.27
C VAL A 100 7.38 4.58 -10.52
N ARG A 101 7.26 4.73 -9.20
CA ARG A 101 8.37 4.92 -8.26
C ARG A 101 8.18 4.01 -7.06
N VAL A 102 9.26 3.76 -6.32
CA VAL A 102 9.23 2.90 -5.12
C VAL A 102 9.81 3.61 -3.90
N ILE A 103 9.34 3.22 -2.73
CA ILE A 103 9.84 3.63 -1.43
C ILE A 103 10.13 2.37 -0.60
N GLU A 104 11.35 2.26 -0.06
CA GLU A 104 11.68 1.24 0.95
C GLU A 104 11.49 1.86 2.34
N ALA A 105 10.31 1.65 2.94
CA ALA A 105 10.01 2.21 4.24
C ALA A 105 8.95 1.43 5.01
N ASP A 106 8.96 1.61 6.33
CA ASP A 106 7.77 1.34 7.14
C ASP A 106 6.69 2.38 6.77
N VAL A 107 5.55 1.89 6.31
CA VAL A 107 4.47 2.76 5.85
C VAL A 107 3.96 3.71 6.94
N GLN A 108 4.01 3.31 8.20
CA GLN A 108 3.57 4.16 9.31
C GLN A 108 4.47 5.39 9.52
N VAL A 109 5.76 5.23 9.22
CA VAL A 109 6.72 6.35 9.23
C VAL A 109 6.47 7.26 8.02
N LEU A 110 6.28 6.68 6.85
CA LEU A 110 6.00 7.41 5.62
C LEU A 110 4.73 8.24 5.72
N LEU A 111 3.60 7.64 6.15
CA LEU A 111 2.31 8.33 6.21
C LEU A 111 2.37 9.65 7.00
N ARG A 112 3.12 9.68 8.11
CA ARG A 112 3.27 10.90 8.94
C ARG A 112 4.00 12.04 8.24
N GLN A 113 4.77 11.75 7.19
CA GLN A 113 5.53 12.76 6.44
C GLN A 113 4.79 13.27 5.22
N ILE A 114 3.80 12.53 4.73
CA ILE A 114 2.96 12.98 3.62
C ILE A 114 1.99 14.05 4.13
N PRO A 115 1.90 15.23 3.50
CA PRO A 115 0.95 16.28 3.88
C PRO A 115 -0.50 15.86 3.65
N ASP A 116 -1.43 16.58 4.30
CA ASP A 116 -2.86 16.35 4.21
C ASP A 116 -3.36 16.55 2.77
N GLY A 117 -4.27 15.69 2.33
CA GLY A 117 -5.01 15.86 1.08
C GLY A 117 -4.18 15.75 -0.21
N ARG A 118 -3.02 15.08 -0.18
CA ARG A 118 -2.10 14.98 -1.33
C ARG A 118 -2.32 13.76 -2.21
N ILE A 119 -2.88 12.69 -1.69
CA ILE A 119 -2.96 11.40 -2.36
C ILE A 119 -4.34 11.19 -2.96
N GLY A 120 -4.40 10.80 -4.22
CA GLY A 120 -5.67 10.53 -4.92
C GLY A 120 -6.26 9.18 -4.60
N ALA A 121 -5.41 8.15 -4.48
CA ALA A 121 -5.85 6.82 -4.08
C ALA A 121 -4.79 6.10 -3.23
N VAL A 122 -5.26 5.29 -2.29
CA VAL A 122 -4.43 4.38 -1.50
C VAL A 122 -4.92 2.96 -1.73
N GLN A 123 -3.99 2.04 -2.01
CA GLN A 123 -4.24 0.62 -2.22
C GLN A 123 -3.54 -0.21 -1.14
N VAL A 124 -4.26 -1.19 -0.58
CA VAL A 124 -3.72 -2.14 0.42
C VAL A 124 -4.26 -3.53 0.07
N PHE A 125 -3.51 -4.28 -0.72
CA PHE A 125 -3.96 -5.57 -1.22
C PHE A 125 -3.29 -6.74 -0.50
N PHE A 126 -4.12 -7.62 0.08
CA PHE A 126 -3.70 -8.84 0.77
C PHE A 126 -2.66 -8.63 1.87
N PRO A 127 -2.86 -7.64 2.77
CA PRO A 127 -1.99 -7.49 3.93
C PRO A 127 -2.05 -8.73 4.82
N ASP A 128 -0.97 -9.03 5.55
CA ASP A 128 -0.86 -10.20 6.41
C ASP A 128 -2.07 -10.31 7.37
N PRO A 129 -2.86 -11.40 7.30
CA PRO A 129 -4.12 -11.51 8.04
C PRO A 129 -3.94 -11.84 9.52
N TRP A 130 -2.76 -12.36 9.93
CA TRP A 130 -2.47 -12.75 11.31
C TRP A 130 -3.62 -13.54 11.95
N PRO A 131 -3.90 -14.80 11.54
CA PRO A 131 -5.13 -15.53 11.91
C PRO A 131 -5.31 -15.73 13.42
N LYS A 132 -4.19 -15.87 14.17
CA LYS A 132 -4.25 -16.10 15.62
C LYS A 132 -4.59 -14.81 16.36
N THR A 133 -5.61 -14.82 17.24
CA THR A 133 -6.11 -13.65 17.98
C THR A 133 -4.99 -12.87 18.70
N ARG A 134 -4.03 -13.55 19.35
CA ARG A 134 -2.88 -12.91 20.00
C ARG A 134 -2.00 -12.08 19.05
N HIS A 135 -2.15 -12.27 17.72
CA HIS A 135 -1.39 -11.58 16.67
C HIS A 135 -2.20 -10.47 15.98
N HIS A 136 -3.50 -10.31 16.25
CA HIS A 136 -4.33 -9.29 15.60
C HIS A 136 -3.77 -7.87 15.76
N LYS A 137 -3.08 -7.59 16.87
CA LYS A 137 -2.35 -6.32 17.07
C LYS A 137 -1.23 -6.04 16.06
N ARG A 138 -0.85 -7.03 15.23
CA ARG A 138 0.15 -6.90 14.16
C ARG A 138 -0.48 -6.55 12.82
N ARG A 139 -1.80 -6.63 12.70
CA ARG A 139 -2.51 -6.28 11.47
C ARG A 139 -2.24 -4.82 11.12
N LEU A 140 -1.95 -4.56 9.85
CA LEU A 140 -1.68 -3.20 9.37
C LEU A 140 -2.93 -2.34 9.46
N VAL A 141 -4.05 -2.85 8.95
CA VAL A 141 -5.31 -2.09 8.88
C VAL A 141 -5.97 -2.09 10.24
N GLN A 142 -5.83 -0.97 10.92
CA GLN A 142 -6.45 -0.62 12.21
C GLN A 142 -6.86 0.85 12.17
N SER A 143 -7.72 1.29 13.10
CA SER A 143 -8.23 2.67 13.11
C SER A 143 -7.14 3.76 13.10
N PRO A 144 -5.99 3.64 13.80
CA PRO A 144 -4.92 4.64 13.69
C PRO A 144 -4.33 4.74 12.28
N PHE A 145 -4.09 3.60 11.61
CA PHE A 145 -3.62 3.57 10.22
C PHE A 145 -4.64 4.20 9.27
N LEU A 146 -5.92 3.85 9.42
CA LEU A 146 -6.98 4.39 8.58
C LEU A 146 -7.20 5.90 8.77
N ARG A 147 -6.97 6.44 9.97
CA ARG A 147 -6.98 7.90 10.20
C ARG A 147 -5.87 8.60 9.42
N GLU A 148 -4.66 8.05 9.43
CA GLU A 148 -3.56 8.60 8.62
C GLU A 148 -3.83 8.50 7.12
N VAL A 149 -4.38 7.38 6.66
CA VAL A 149 -4.81 7.23 5.26
C VAL A 149 -5.88 8.26 4.89
N ALA A 150 -6.89 8.42 5.74
CA ALA A 150 -7.94 9.44 5.53
C ALA A 150 -7.36 10.86 5.51
N ARG A 151 -6.35 11.16 6.33
CA ARG A 151 -5.69 12.47 6.38
C ARG A 151 -4.99 12.79 5.06
N ILE A 152 -4.18 11.87 4.54
CA ILE A 152 -3.39 12.09 3.32
C ILE A 152 -4.22 12.04 2.04
N LEU A 153 -5.37 11.33 2.03
CA LEU A 153 -6.26 11.32 0.88
C LEU A 153 -6.86 12.72 0.64
N ARG A 154 -6.91 13.14 -0.61
CA ARG A 154 -7.67 14.34 -1.02
C ARG A 154 -9.19 14.11 -0.85
N PRO A 155 -10.02 15.16 -0.75
CA PRO A 155 -11.46 15.00 -0.84
C PRO A 155 -11.86 14.26 -2.12
N GLY A 156 -12.73 13.27 -2.01
CA GLY A 156 -13.09 12.35 -3.10
C GLY A 156 -12.03 11.29 -3.40
N GLY A 157 -10.89 11.28 -2.71
CA GLY A 157 -9.86 10.25 -2.85
C GLY A 157 -10.33 8.88 -2.35
N VAL A 158 -9.75 7.81 -2.88
CA VAL A 158 -10.22 6.44 -2.68
C VAL A 158 -9.22 5.62 -1.88
N LEU A 159 -9.70 4.91 -0.86
CA LEU A 159 -9.01 3.80 -0.23
C LEU A 159 -9.58 2.49 -0.78
N HIS A 160 -8.74 1.66 -1.38
CA HIS A 160 -9.11 0.32 -1.85
C HIS A 160 -8.30 -0.73 -1.09
N MET A 161 -8.99 -1.58 -0.34
CA MET A 161 -8.41 -2.70 0.38
C MET A 161 -8.94 -4.02 -0.15
N ALA A 162 -8.11 -5.06 -0.16
CA ALA A 162 -8.55 -6.42 -0.50
C ALA A 162 -7.92 -7.45 0.42
N THR A 163 -8.69 -8.48 0.79
CA THR A 163 -8.20 -9.63 1.55
C THR A 163 -9.03 -10.87 1.22
N ASP A 164 -8.39 -12.04 1.22
CA ASP A 164 -9.03 -13.36 1.07
C ASP A 164 -9.37 -14.00 2.44
N TRP A 165 -9.10 -13.30 3.55
CA TRP A 165 -9.40 -13.73 4.90
C TRP A 165 -10.62 -13.01 5.46
N ALA A 166 -11.81 -13.65 5.39
CA ALA A 166 -13.08 -13.04 5.78
C ALA A 166 -13.06 -12.38 7.18
N PRO A 167 -12.51 -13.01 8.26
CA PRO A 167 -12.44 -12.34 9.56
C PRO A 167 -11.56 -11.08 9.57
N TYR A 168 -10.65 -10.92 8.61
CA TYR A 168 -9.88 -9.69 8.49
C TYR A 168 -10.65 -8.63 7.71
N ALA A 169 -11.41 -9.03 6.69
CA ALA A 169 -12.31 -8.09 6.01
C ALA A 169 -13.32 -7.46 6.98
N ASP A 170 -13.91 -8.28 7.88
CA ASP A 170 -14.83 -7.78 8.90
C ASP A 170 -14.13 -6.82 9.89
N ALA A 171 -12.91 -7.16 10.33
CA ALA A 171 -12.12 -6.27 11.18
C ALA A 171 -11.70 -4.96 10.47
N MET A 172 -11.46 -4.98 9.14
CA MET A 172 -11.22 -3.78 8.33
C MET A 172 -12.44 -2.87 8.29
N LEU A 173 -13.63 -3.45 8.10
CA LEU A 173 -14.90 -2.70 8.12
C LEU A 173 -15.16 -2.07 9.50
N GLU A 174 -14.98 -2.84 10.57
CA GLU A 174 -15.09 -2.35 11.94
C GLU A 174 -14.10 -1.21 12.22
N ALA A 175 -12.84 -1.37 11.82
CA ALA A 175 -11.85 -0.30 11.98
C ALA A 175 -12.21 0.97 11.19
N ALA A 176 -12.73 0.82 9.97
CA ALA A 176 -13.14 1.93 9.11
C ALA A 176 -14.37 2.67 9.66
N SER A 177 -15.32 1.99 10.30
CA SER A 177 -16.49 2.63 10.90
C SER A 177 -16.12 3.65 12.01
N SER A 178 -14.93 3.52 12.60
CA SER A 178 -14.39 4.48 13.56
C SER A 178 -13.68 5.69 12.93
N VAL A 179 -13.71 5.82 11.60
CA VAL A 179 -13.09 6.92 10.85
C VAL A 179 -14.15 7.60 9.99
N PRO A 180 -14.89 8.59 10.52
CA PRO A 180 -16.05 9.21 9.83
C PRO A 180 -15.72 9.85 8.48
N ALA A 181 -14.45 10.19 8.24
CA ALA A 181 -14.00 10.74 6.96
C ALA A 181 -13.99 9.71 5.82
N LEU A 182 -14.13 8.41 6.11
CA LEU A 182 -14.17 7.33 5.12
C LEU A 182 -15.59 6.78 5.01
N THR A 183 -16.20 6.93 3.85
CA THR A 183 -17.51 6.37 3.56
C THR A 183 -17.36 5.12 2.70
N LEU A 184 -17.95 4.01 3.12
CA LEU A 184 -17.96 2.77 2.33
C LEU A 184 -18.70 3.02 1.01
N GLY A 185 -18.03 2.73 -0.09
CA GLY A 185 -18.59 2.79 -1.44
C GLY A 185 -19.09 1.42 -1.92
N GLU A 186 -19.22 1.29 -3.23
CA GLU A 186 -19.58 0.01 -3.85
C GLU A 186 -18.52 -1.04 -3.59
N GLU A 187 -18.94 -2.24 -3.16
CA GLU A 187 -18.06 -3.40 -3.08
C GLU A 187 -17.69 -3.85 -4.49
N GLY A 188 -16.46 -4.28 -4.67
CA GLY A 188 -16.02 -4.84 -5.95
C GLY A 188 -14.56 -4.57 -6.27
N ARG A 189 -14.04 -5.42 -7.12
CA ARG A 189 -12.64 -5.42 -7.55
C ARG A 189 -12.19 -4.11 -8.22
N GLY A 190 -13.06 -3.42 -8.92
CA GLY A 190 -12.67 -2.27 -9.74
C GLY A 190 -11.61 -2.68 -10.77
N ALA A 191 -10.59 -1.85 -10.96
CA ALA A 191 -9.48 -2.11 -11.87
C ALA A 191 -8.41 -3.09 -11.32
N ARG A 192 -8.54 -3.55 -10.08
CA ARG A 192 -7.55 -4.44 -9.45
C ARG A 192 -7.39 -5.74 -10.26
N PRO A 193 -6.17 -6.08 -10.73
CA PRO A 193 -5.96 -7.29 -11.53
C PRO A 193 -6.06 -8.56 -10.68
N TRP A 194 -6.28 -9.68 -11.34
CA TRP A 194 -6.15 -10.99 -10.73
C TRP A 194 -4.67 -11.32 -10.51
N THR A 195 -4.24 -11.46 -9.25
CA THR A 195 -2.89 -11.90 -8.92
C THR A 195 -2.75 -13.42 -8.97
N ARG A 196 -1.51 -13.92 -9.09
CA ARG A 196 -1.22 -15.36 -8.96
C ARG A 196 -1.68 -15.92 -7.62
N PHE A 197 -1.49 -15.13 -6.56
CA PHE A 197 -1.87 -15.49 -5.21
C PHE A 197 -3.38 -15.73 -5.12
N GLU A 198 -4.16 -14.79 -5.62
CA GLU A 198 -5.61 -14.85 -5.62
C GLU A 198 -6.17 -15.98 -6.48
N ARG A 199 -5.60 -16.18 -7.68
CA ARG A 199 -5.96 -17.34 -8.53
C ARG A 199 -5.73 -18.69 -7.83
N ARG A 200 -4.68 -18.78 -7.00
CA ARG A 200 -4.43 -19.95 -6.17
C ARG A 200 -5.45 -20.09 -5.05
N GLY A 201 -5.78 -18.99 -4.36
CA GLY A 201 -6.80 -18.96 -3.29
C GLY A 201 -8.17 -19.41 -3.79
N LEU A 202 -8.60 -18.96 -4.97
CA LEU A 202 -9.85 -19.37 -5.59
C LEU A 202 -9.95 -20.89 -5.79
N ARG A 203 -8.86 -21.57 -6.19
CA ARG A 203 -8.83 -23.02 -6.32
C ARG A 203 -9.03 -23.74 -4.98
N LEU A 204 -8.82 -23.04 -3.87
CA LEU A 204 -9.01 -23.51 -2.51
C LEU A 204 -10.33 -23.03 -1.89
N GLY A 205 -11.23 -22.44 -2.70
CA GLY A 205 -12.51 -21.92 -2.26
C GLY A 205 -12.43 -20.57 -1.51
N GLN A 206 -11.29 -19.88 -1.55
CA GLN A 206 -11.10 -18.58 -0.92
C GLN A 206 -11.40 -17.47 -1.94
N ALA A 207 -12.46 -16.71 -1.70
CA ALA A 207 -12.77 -15.52 -2.49
C ALA A 207 -12.23 -14.27 -1.79
N ALA A 208 -11.61 -13.39 -2.57
CA ALA A 208 -11.19 -12.10 -2.04
C ALA A 208 -12.40 -11.18 -1.88
N ARG A 209 -12.44 -10.44 -0.76
CA ARG A 209 -13.35 -9.29 -0.56
C ARG A 209 -12.58 -8.02 -0.84
N ASP A 210 -13.17 -7.19 -1.69
CA ASP A 210 -12.68 -5.86 -2.04
C ASP A 210 -13.53 -4.81 -1.31
N LEU A 211 -12.88 -3.98 -0.51
CA LEU A 211 -13.48 -2.93 0.30
C LEU A 211 -13.01 -1.58 -0.21
N ARG A 212 -13.94 -0.76 -0.71
CA ARG A 212 -13.62 0.55 -1.27
C ARG A 212 -14.28 1.64 -0.46
N PHE A 213 -13.49 2.63 -0.05
CA PHE A 213 -13.95 3.78 0.70
C PHE A 213 -13.61 5.06 -0.05
N THR A 214 -14.48 6.04 0.04
CA THR A 214 -14.23 7.38 -0.48
C THR A 214 -14.06 8.35 0.69
N LYS A 215 -13.04 9.21 0.62
CA LYS A 215 -12.91 10.31 1.57
C LYS A 215 -13.98 11.34 1.31
N GLY A 216 -14.80 11.60 2.31
CA GLY A 216 -15.80 12.69 2.27
C GLY A 216 -15.14 14.05 1.99
N GLY A 217 -15.85 14.92 1.31
CA GLY A 217 -15.49 16.33 1.27
C GLY A 217 -15.63 16.88 2.70
N GLY A 218 -14.55 17.45 3.26
CA GLY A 218 -14.69 18.17 4.52
C GLY A 218 -15.79 19.23 4.35
N ALA A 219 -16.76 19.21 5.25
CA ALA A 219 -17.63 20.37 5.38
C ALA A 219 -16.73 21.56 5.76
N THR A 220 -16.64 22.54 4.86
CA THR A 220 -16.07 23.87 5.15
C THR A 220 -16.90 24.57 6.20
#